data_b399f2f50c9196ce4b8b3cd84e86edb6
#
_entry.id   b399f2f50c9196ce4b8b3cd84e86edb6
#
_cell.length_a   1.000
_cell.length_b   1.000
_cell.length_c   1.000
_cell.angle_alpha   90.00
_cell.angle_beta   90.00
_cell.angle_gamma   90.00
#
_symmetry.space_group_name_H-M   'P 1'
#
loop_
_entity.id
_entity.type
_entity.pdbx_description
1 polymer ?
#
loop_
_entity_poly.entity_id
_entity_poly.type
_entity_poly.pdbx_seq_one_letter_code
_entity_poly.pdbx_strand_id
1 'polypeptide(L)'
;FDSATRVPPEKICFALNTMLPPDIRIRDSMLAPEGFHARFSTCGKVYRYTFCNARHACAIGRQYKAHAPMPMDEGLMCKEAQSLCGKHDFAAFAASGSVAKSTVRTIYRAEVRRQGEDVVFTVLGDGFLYNMVRIIAGTLMEVGTGKRAPGCIARAISTGDRLQLGQTAPACGLALMRVLYDGDEQKALGYFE
;
A
#
# COMPACT_ATOMS: atom_id res chain seq x y z
N PHE A 1 -22.60 2.62 -7.50
CA PHE A 1 -23.48 2.37 -8.66
C PHE A 1 -24.87 2.88 -8.38
N ASP A 2 -25.60 3.28 -9.41
CA ASP A 2 -27.00 3.66 -9.31
C ASP A 2 -27.87 2.41 -9.46
N SER A 3 -28.96 2.34 -8.69
CA SER A 3 -29.86 1.19 -8.72
C SER A 3 -31.30 1.62 -8.49
N ALA A 4 -32.22 1.05 -9.28
CA ALA A 4 -33.67 1.19 -9.11
C ALA A 4 -34.26 0.04 -8.28
N THR A 5 -33.47 -0.75 -7.59
CA THR A 5 -33.93 -1.88 -6.76
C THR A 5 -34.80 -1.39 -5.60
N ARG A 6 -35.75 -2.23 -5.18
CA ARG A 6 -36.54 -2.02 -3.95
C ARG A 6 -35.84 -2.59 -2.70
N VAL A 7 -34.68 -3.22 -2.86
CA VAL A 7 -33.91 -3.74 -1.72
C VAL A 7 -33.38 -2.57 -0.92
N PRO A 8 -33.58 -2.52 0.40
CA PRO A 8 -33.00 -1.49 1.25
C PRO A 8 -31.47 -1.42 1.09
N PRO A 9 -30.87 -0.22 1.05
CA PRO A 9 -29.44 -0.04 0.80
C PRO A 9 -28.55 -0.90 1.70
N GLU A 10 -28.86 -1.00 2.99
CA GLU A 10 -28.14 -1.78 3.99
C GLU A 10 -28.25 -3.31 3.80
N LYS A 11 -29.17 -3.77 2.98
CA LYS A 11 -29.36 -5.19 2.66
C LYS A 11 -28.73 -5.62 1.34
N ILE A 12 -28.25 -4.67 0.53
CA ILE A 12 -27.65 -4.96 -0.78
C ILE A 12 -26.40 -5.84 -0.62
N CYS A 13 -25.57 -5.60 0.42
CA CYS A 13 -24.38 -6.39 0.71
C CYS A 13 -24.71 -7.89 0.89
N PHE A 14 -25.82 -8.21 1.58
CA PHE A 14 -26.24 -9.61 1.77
C PHE A 14 -26.67 -10.24 0.45
N ALA A 15 -27.47 -9.54 -0.35
CA ALA A 15 -27.93 -10.04 -1.64
C ALA A 15 -26.74 -10.32 -2.59
N LEU A 16 -25.78 -9.41 -2.66
CA LEU A 16 -24.57 -9.59 -3.49
C LEU A 16 -23.70 -10.75 -2.99
N ASN A 17 -23.55 -10.92 -1.69
CA ASN A 17 -22.73 -11.99 -1.11
C ASN A 17 -23.25 -13.41 -1.39
N THR A 18 -24.53 -13.57 -1.79
CA THR A 18 -25.06 -14.88 -2.22
C THR A 18 -24.51 -15.31 -3.58
N MET A 19 -24.07 -14.37 -4.39
CA MET A 19 -23.61 -14.60 -5.77
C MET A 19 -22.08 -14.51 -5.90
N LEU A 20 -21.38 -13.93 -4.92
CA LEU A 20 -19.94 -13.74 -4.95
C LEU A 20 -19.19 -15.02 -4.56
N PRO A 21 -18.01 -15.27 -5.17
CA PRO A 21 -17.17 -16.38 -4.78
C PRO A 21 -16.70 -16.25 -3.31
N PRO A 22 -16.29 -17.36 -2.64
CA PRO A 22 -16.01 -17.38 -1.20
C PRO A 22 -14.87 -16.47 -0.74
N ASP A 23 -13.99 -16.06 -1.62
CA ASP A 23 -12.85 -15.17 -1.37
C ASP A 23 -13.20 -13.68 -1.53
N ILE A 24 -14.42 -13.34 -1.96
CA ILE A 24 -14.92 -11.96 -2.05
C ILE A 24 -16.12 -11.80 -1.12
N ARG A 25 -16.07 -10.80 -0.24
CA ARG A 25 -17.16 -10.47 0.69
C ARG A 25 -17.37 -8.97 0.81
N ILE A 26 -18.58 -8.53 0.55
CA ILE A 26 -19.05 -7.16 0.82
C ILE A 26 -19.43 -7.11 2.30
N ARG A 27 -18.81 -6.21 3.02
CA ARG A 27 -19.00 -6.09 4.48
C ARG A 27 -20.15 -5.17 4.84
N ASP A 28 -20.37 -4.15 4.02
CA ASP A 28 -21.39 -3.14 4.25
C ASP A 28 -21.86 -2.52 2.95
N SER A 29 -23.07 -1.94 2.96
CA SER A 29 -23.66 -1.18 1.87
C SER A 29 -24.55 -0.09 2.42
N MET A 30 -24.43 1.12 1.85
CA MET A 30 -25.16 2.30 2.30
C MET A 30 -25.43 3.25 1.13
N LEU A 31 -26.31 4.22 1.33
CA LEU A 31 -26.50 5.31 0.38
C LEU A 31 -25.26 6.19 0.37
N ALA A 32 -24.81 6.55 -0.81
CA ALA A 32 -23.73 7.50 -1.00
C ALA A 32 -24.29 8.94 -1.11
N PRO A 33 -23.56 9.96 -0.62
CA PRO A 33 -23.90 11.35 -0.90
C PRO A 33 -23.93 11.64 -2.40
N GLU A 34 -24.71 12.65 -2.80
CA GLU A 34 -24.74 13.11 -4.19
C GLU A 34 -23.32 13.52 -4.65
N GLY A 35 -22.95 13.11 -5.86
CA GLY A 35 -21.63 13.37 -6.43
C GLY A 35 -20.49 12.52 -5.86
N PHE A 36 -20.76 11.58 -4.93
CA PHE A 36 -19.73 10.70 -4.40
C PHE A 36 -19.16 9.78 -5.48
N HIS A 37 -17.83 9.71 -5.50
CA HIS A 37 -17.10 8.79 -6.38
C HIS A 37 -16.07 8.01 -5.57
N ALA A 38 -16.19 6.69 -5.49
CA ALA A 38 -15.38 5.82 -4.63
C ALA A 38 -13.85 5.96 -4.81
N ARG A 39 -13.38 6.42 -5.97
CA ARG A 39 -11.96 6.65 -6.25
C ARG A 39 -11.54 8.11 -6.08
N PHE A 40 -12.40 9.07 -6.47
CA PHE A 40 -12.03 10.49 -6.53
C PHE A 40 -12.41 11.28 -5.28
N SER A 41 -13.39 10.79 -4.50
CA SER A 41 -13.75 11.40 -3.22
C SER A 41 -12.86 10.93 -2.06
N THR A 42 -11.74 10.27 -2.35
CA THR A 42 -10.81 9.79 -1.32
C THR A 42 -9.84 10.88 -0.91
N CYS A 43 -9.62 11.06 0.41
CA CYS A 43 -8.60 11.93 0.99
C CYS A 43 -7.29 11.19 1.31
N GLY A 44 -7.31 9.86 1.39
CA GLY A 44 -6.11 9.07 1.64
C GLY A 44 -6.31 7.57 1.51
N LYS A 45 -5.18 6.84 1.53
CA LYS A 45 -5.14 5.37 1.44
C LYS A 45 -4.03 4.83 2.33
N VAL A 46 -4.34 3.73 3.02
CA VAL A 46 -3.34 2.94 3.76
C VAL A 46 -3.05 1.69 2.97
N TYR A 47 -1.78 1.50 2.62
CA TYR A 47 -1.28 0.24 2.07
C TYR A 47 -0.37 -0.45 3.07
N ARG A 48 -0.39 -1.77 3.03
CA ARG A 48 0.53 -2.65 3.75
C ARG A 48 1.22 -3.56 2.77
N TYR A 49 2.53 -3.74 2.94
CA TYR A 49 3.29 -4.74 2.21
C TYR A 49 3.96 -5.67 3.22
N THR A 50 3.73 -6.98 3.07
CA THR A 50 4.23 -8.00 4.00
C THR A 50 5.26 -8.88 3.31
N PHE A 51 6.44 -9.00 3.93
CA PHE A 51 7.47 -9.97 3.59
C PHE A 51 7.43 -11.12 4.60
N CYS A 52 7.46 -12.37 4.11
CA CYS A 52 7.80 -13.53 4.92
C CYS A 52 9.34 -13.64 4.93
N ASN A 53 9.96 -13.14 6.01
CA ASN A 53 11.42 -13.09 6.17
C ASN A 53 11.91 -14.31 6.94
N ALA A 54 11.64 -15.48 6.39
CA ALA A 54 12.05 -16.77 6.92
C ALA A 54 12.91 -17.50 5.90
N ARG A 55 13.77 -18.43 6.37
CA ARG A 55 14.61 -19.26 5.50
C ARG A 55 13.78 -20.01 4.45
N HIS A 56 12.63 -20.53 4.84
CA HIS A 56 11.70 -21.24 3.97
C HIS A 56 10.43 -20.43 3.74
N ALA A 57 9.89 -20.49 2.54
CA ALA A 57 8.61 -19.85 2.23
C ALA A 57 7.49 -20.44 3.08
N CYS A 58 6.59 -19.57 3.58
CA CYS A 58 5.43 -20.02 4.32
C CYS A 58 4.43 -20.73 3.39
N ALA A 59 3.95 -21.92 3.81
CA ALA A 59 2.93 -22.66 3.07
C ALA A 59 1.55 -22.00 3.25
N ILE A 60 1.22 -21.59 4.48
CA ILE A 60 -0.05 -20.94 4.81
C ILE A 60 0.09 -19.43 4.61
N GLY A 61 -0.85 -18.80 3.89
CA GLY A 61 -0.86 -17.37 3.64
C GLY A 61 0.15 -16.88 2.59
N ARG A 62 0.79 -17.79 1.84
CA ARG A 62 1.78 -17.45 0.80
C ARG A 62 1.27 -16.49 -0.27
N GLN A 63 -0.03 -16.44 -0.51
CA GLN A 63 -0.67 -15.54 -1.46
C GLN A 63 -0.80 -14.10 -0.93
N TYR A 64 -0.50 -13.87 0.35
CA TYR A 64 -0.60 -12.57 1.02
C TYR A 64 0.75 -12.03 1.51
N LYS A 65 1.85 -12.72 1.23
CA LYS A 65 3.20 -12.36 1.67
C LYS A 65 4.21 -12.66 0.56
N ALA A 66 5.20 -11.77 0.40
CA ALA A 66 6.32 -12.02 -0.50
C ALA A 66 7.45 -12.70 0.28
N HIS A 67 7.92 -13.85 -0.19
CA HIS A 67 9.03 -14.55 0.45
C HIS A 67 10.35 -13.81 0.23
N ALA A 68 11.08 -13.55 1.30
CA ALA A 68 12.38 -12.90 1.33
C ALA A 68 13.32 -13.67 2.28
N PRO A 69 14.09 -14.67 1.76
CA PRO A 69 14.89 -15.57 2.61
C PRO A 69 16.12 -14.91 3.23
N MET A 70 16.61 -13.82 2.67
CA MET A 70 17.78 -13.12 3.20
C MET A 70 17.38 -12.31 4.44
N PRO A 71 18.18 -12.35 5.54
CA PRO A 71 17.91 -11.51 6.71
C PRO A 71 17.76 -10.05 6.33
N MET A 72 16.76 -9.38 6.91
CA MET A 72 16.49 -7.97 6.69
C MET A 72 16.65 -7.20 8.00
N ASP A 73 17.30 -6.04 7.93
CA ASP A 73 17.36 -5.06 9.01
C ASP A 73 16.17 -4.10 8.90
N GLU A 74 15.13 -4.35 9.69
CA GLU A 74 13.93 -3.52 9.74
C GLU A 74 14.20 -2.10 10.26
N GLY A 75 15.24 -1.92 11.07
CA GLY A 75 15.66 -0.60 11.56
C GLY A 75 16.19 0.27 10.42
N LEU A 76 17.06 -0.27 9.56
CA LEU A 76 17.53 0.41 8.36
C LEU A 76 16.38 0.67 7.38
N MET A 77 15.50 -0.30 7.16
CA MET A 77 14.32 -0.14 6.31
C MET A 77 13.40 0.97 6.84
N CYS A 78 13.16 1.03 8.15
CA CYS A 78 12.31 2.05 8.76
C CYS A 78 12.91 3.45 8.62
N LYS A 79 14.23 3.61 8.86
CA LYS A 79 14.93 4.88 8.64
C LYS A 79 14.83 5.35 7.20
N GLU A 80 15.05 4.45 6.24
CA GLU A 80 14.94 4.76 4.81
C GLU A 80 13.51 5.17 4.44
N ALA A 81 12.49 4.48 5.00
CA ALA A 81 11.09 4.79 4.76
C ALA A 81 10.67 6.19 5.22
N GLN A 82 11.35 6.77 6.24
CA GLN A 82 11.06 8.14 6.68
C GLN A 82 11.33 9.19 5.59
N SER A 83 12.24 8.91 4.66
CA SER A 83 12.52 9.79 3.52
C SER A 83 11.35 9.95 2.55
N LEU A 84 10.33 9.08 2.66
CA LEU A 84 9.10 9.19 1.87
C LEU A 84 8.15 10.26 2.41
N CYS A 85 8.21 10.56 3.73
CA CYS A 85 7.25 11.43 4.39
C CYS A 85 7.37 12.88 3.89
N GLY A 86 6.21 13.49 3.70
CA GLY A 86 6.10 14.83 3.14
C GLY A 86 5.52 14.85 1.72
N LYS A 87 5.48 16.04 1.15
CA LYS A 87 5.00 16.28 -0.23
C LYS A 87 6.20 16.29 -1.18
N HIS A 88 6.25 15.33 -2.09
CA HIS A 88 7.35 15.13 -3.03
C HIS A 88 6.85 14.81 -4.44
N ASP A 89 7.72 15.02 -5.42
CA ASP A 89 7.54 14.45 -6.76
C ASP A 89 8.07 13.01 -6.78
N PHE A 90 7.15 12.05 -6.94
CA PHE A 90 7.44 10.62 -6.99
C PHE A 90 7.58 10.09 -8.43
N ALA A 91 8.02 10.92 -9.38
CA ALA A 91 8.19 10.49 -10.77
C ALA A 91 9.04 9.22 -10.91
N ALA A 92 10.15 9.12 -10.16
CA ALA A 92 11.01 7.93 -10.13
C ALA A 92 10.31 6.65 -9.65
N PHE A 93 9.20 6.78 -8.91
CA PHE A 93 8.44 5.66 -8.34
C PHE A 93 7.24 5.24 -9.20
N ALA A 94 7.06 5.87 -10.35
CA ALA A 94 6.00 5.52 -11.30
C ALA A 94 6.51 4.42 -12.24
N ALA A 95 5.77 3.32 -12.34
CA ALA A 95 6.05 2.33 -13.37
C ALA A 95 5.58 2.84 -14.74
N SER A 96 6.18 2.31 -15.82
CA SER A 96 5.72 2.54 -17.18
C SER A 96 4.23 2.17 -17.31
N GLY A 97 3.47 2.97 -18.06
CA GLY A 97 2.02 2.83 -18.18
C GLY A 97 1.21 3.59 -17.11
N SER A 98 1.85 4.41 -16.26
CA SER A 98 1.13 5.31 -15.38
C SER A 98 0.38 6.38 -16.19
N VAL A 99 -0.94 6.48 -15.97
CA VAL A 99 -1.81 7.50 -16.59
C VAL A 99 -2.07 8.71 -15.66
N ALA A 100 -1.28 8.84 -14.60
CA ALA A 100 -1.45 9.91 -13.63
C ALA A 100 -1.10 11.28 -14.25
N LYS A 101 -1.99 12.27 -14.08
CA LYS A 101 -1.77 13.65 -14.54
C LYS A 101 -0.67 14.37 -13.77
N SER A 102 -0.38 13.96 -12.54
CA SER A 102 0.68 14.50 -11.68
C SER A 102 1.35 13.36 -10.92
N THR A 103 2.66 13.47 -10.73
CA THR A 103 3.48 12.53 -9.95
C THR A 103 3.69 13.00 -8.51
N VAL A 104 3.24 14.20 -8.18
CA VAL A 104 3.33 14.76 -6.82
C VAL A 104 2.34 14.05 -5.91
N ARG A 105 2.83 13.56 -4.76
CA ARG A 105 2.02 12.91 -3.70
C ARG A 105 2.49 13.38 -2.33
N THR A 106 1.60 13.26 -1.36
CA THR A 106 1.91 13.52 0.05
C THR A 106 1.85 12.20 0.80
N ILE A 107 2.96 11.78 1.37
CA ILE A 107 3.02 10.63 2.29
C ILE A 107 2.97 11.18 3.71
N TYR A 108 1.94 10.78 4.46
CA TYR A 108 1.70 11.25 5.82
C TYR A 108 2.47 10.43 6.85
N ARG A 109 2.60 9.11 6.62
CA ARG A 109 3.32 8.21 7.50
C ARG A 109 3.82 6.99 6.73
N ALA A 110 5.03 6.54 7.03
CA ALA A 110 5.63 5.33 6.50
C ALA A 110 6.39 4.64 7.63
N GLU A 111 6.18 3.33 7.81
CA GLU A 111 6.77 2.59 8.91
C GLU A 111 7.09 1.15 8.50
N VAL A 112 8.17 0.61 9.05
CA VAL A 112 8.54 -0.79 8.90
C VAL A 112 8.64 -1.40 10.30
N ARG A 113 7.98 -2.54 10.50
CA ARG A 113 8.01 -3.30 11.75
C ARG A 113 8.23 -4.78 11.49
N ARG A 114 8.87 -5.45 12.44
CA ARG A 114 8.94 -6.91 12.45
C ARG A 114 7.85 -7.48 13.36
N GLN A 115 7.16 -8.51 12.86
CA GLN A 115 6.13 -9.26 13.56
C GLN A 115 6.43 -10.76 13.40
N GLY A 116 7.24 -11.31 14.33
CA GLY A 116 7.75 -12.68 14.18
C GLY A 116 8.66 -12.80 12.94
N GLU A 117 8.31 -13.71 12.04
CA GLU A 117 9.01 -13.90 10.76
C GLU A 117 8.57 -12.90 9.68
N ASP A 118 7.54 -12.11 9.93
CA ASP A 118 7.08 -11.12 8.95
C ASP A 118 7.78 -9.76 9.17
N VAL A 119 8.19 -9.15 8.06
CA VAL A 119 8.56 -7.73 8.01
C VAL A 119 7.48 -6.99 7.25
N VAL A 120 6.86 -6.03 7.93
CA VAL A 120 5.66 -5.33 7.47
C VAL A 120 5.98 -3.86 7.23
N PHE A 121 5.82 -3.41 6.00
CA PHE A 121 5.85 -2.01 5.61
C PHE A 121 4.42 -1.48 5.50
N THR A 122 4.11 -0.42 6.27
CA THR A 122 2.81 0.27 6.22
C THR A 122 3.02 1.71 5.79
N VAL A 123 2.19 2.19 4.89
CA VAL A 123 2.29 3.56 4.35
C VAL A 123 0.91 4.19 4.18
N LEU A 124 0.78 5.44 4.63
CA LEU A 124 -0.40 6.30 4.49
C LEU A 124 -0.04 7.51 3.62
N GLY A 125 -0.84 7.79 2.61
CA GLY A 125 -0.67 8.96 1.74
C GLY A 125 -1.97 9.39 1.08
N ASP A 126 -1.98 10.59 0.48
CA ASP A 126 -3.12 11.14 -0.27
C ASP A 126 -3.44 10.33 -1.53
N GLY A 127 -2.44 9.67 -2.10
CA GLY A 127 -2.55 8.81 -3.26
C GLY A 127 -1.24 8.14 -3.62
N PHE A 128 -1.31 7.17 -4.51
CA PHE A 128 -0.13 6.41 -4.95
C PHE A 128 -0.13 6.25 -6.47
N LEU A 129 1.05 6.30 -7.08
CA LEU A 129 1.26 6.04 -8.49
C LEU A 129 1.18 4.53 -8.78
N TYR A 130 1.05 4.18 -10.05
CA TYR A 130 1.02 2.78 -10.46
C TYR A 130 2.30 2.05 -10.02
N ASN A 131 2.15 0.94 -9.31
CA ASN A 131 3.21 0.15 -8.67
C ASN A 131 4.09 0.87 -7.63
N MET A 132 3.81 2.13 -7.26
CA MET A 132 4.64 2.92 -6.34
C MET A 132 4.95 2.18 -5.03
N VAL A 133 3.94 1.66 -4.34
CA VAL A 133 4.15 0.97 -3.05
C VAL A 133 5.01 -0.28 -3.20
N ARG A 134 4.86 -1.02 -4.31
CA ARG A 134 5.67 -2.19 -4.61
C ARG A 134 7.13 -1.84 -4.94
N ILE A 135 7.35 -0.72 -5.63
CA ILE A 135 8.70 -0.20 -5.91
C ILE A 135 9.37 0.22 -4.61
N ILE A 136 8.65 0.93 -3.72
CA ILE A 136 9.15 1.28 -2.39
C ILE A 136 9.49 0.03 -1.60
N ALA A 137 8.58 -0.95 -1.53
CA ALA A 137 8.80 -2.19 -0.79
C ALA A 137 10.04 -2.95 -1.29
N GLY A 138 10.22 -3.09 -2.61
CA GLY A 138 11.40 -3.73 -3.18
C GLY A 138 12.69 -2.97 -2.88
N THR A 139 12.65 -1.64 -2.90
CA THR A 139 13.80 -0.79 -2.53
C THR A 139 14.16 -0.96 -1.05
N LEU A 140 13.16 -0.94 -0.16
CA LEU A 140 13.36 -1.16 1.28
C LEU A 140 13.94 -2.55 1.56
N MET A 141 13.46 -3.59 0.85
CA MET A 141 14.03 -4.93 0.95
C MET A 141 15.51 -4.96 0.54
N GLU A 142 15.88 -4.30 -0.56
CA GLU A 142 17.29 -4.23 -0.98
C GLU A 142 18.15 -3.47 0.04
N VAL A 143 17.64 -2.41 0.67
CA VAL A 143 18.32 -1.70 1.77
C VAL A 143 18.46 -2.60 2.99
N GLY A 144 17.37 -3.23 3.44
CA GLY A 144 17.38 -4.11 4.62
C GLY A 144 18.29 -5.33 4.47
N THR A 145 18.47 -5.84 3.25
CA THR A 145 19.39 -6.97 2.96
C THR A 145 20.83 -6.52 2.64
N GLY A 146 21.12 -5.22 2.70
CA GLY A 146 22.46 -4.67 2.38
C GLY A 146 22.81 -4.66 0.89
N LYS A 147 21.88 -5.01 -0.02
CA LYS A 147 22.12 -4.98 -1.48
C LYS A 147 22.15 -3.56 -2.03
N ARG A 148 21.57 -2.61 -1.32
CA ARG A 148 21.50 -1.20 -1.70
C ARG A 148 21.90 -0.31 -0.53
N ALA A 149 22.72 0.71 -0.81
CA ALA A 149 23.11 1.67 0.21
C ALA A 149 21.92 2.53 0.65
N PRO A 150 21.79 2.85 1.95
CA PRO A 150 20.78 3.79 2.47
C PRO A 150 20.86 5.18 1.80
N GLY A 151 19.76 5.94 1.89
CA GLY A 151 19.63 7.27 1.28
C GLY A 151 19.24 7.22 -0.21
N CYS A 152 18.97 6.03 -0.75
CA CYS A 152 18.58 5.86 -2.16
C CYS A 152 17.18 6.43 -2.45
N ILE A 153 16.25 6.35 -1.51
CA ILE A 153 14.90 6.93 -1.64
C ILE A 153 14.99 8.46 -1.72
N ALA A 154 15.74 9.09 -0.82
CA ALA A 154 15.93 10.54 -0.85
C ALA A 154 16.62 11.00 -2.16
N ARG A 155 17.63 10.26 -2.64
CA ARG A 155 18.27 10.54 -3.93
C ARG A 155 17.29 10.39 -5.10
N ALA A 156 16.47 9.33 -5.11
CA ALA A 156 15.47 9.13 -6.15
C ALA A 156 14.43 10.27 -6.21
N ILE A 157 14.00 10.76 -5.05
CA ILE A 157 13.08 11.91 -4.95
C ILE A 157 13.76 13.17 -5.50
N SER A 158 15.01 13.44 -5.14
CA SER A 158 15.72 14.67 -5.54
C SER A 158 16.13 14.68 -7.01
N THR A 159 16.45 13.53 -7.59
CA THR A 159 16.95 13.42 -8.97
C THR A 159 15.91 12.99 -9.98
N GLY A 160 14.79 12.41 -9.54
CA GLY A 160 13.81 11.76 -10.43
C GLY A 160 14.33 10.47 -11.08
N ASP A 161 15.48 9.96 -10.67
CA ASP A 161 16.13 8.82 -11.29
C ASP A 161 15.64 7.49 -10.74
N ARG A 162 14.96 6.70 -11.59
CA ARG A 162 14.46 5.35 -11.27
C ARG A 162 15.56 4.36 -10.92
N LEU A 163 16.78 4.55 -11.41
CA LEU A 163 17.92 3.64 -11.17
C LEU A 163 18.40 3.69 -9.70
N GLN A 164 18.06 4.75 -8.97
CA GLN A 164 18.29 4.83 -7.53
C GLN A 164 17.42 3.86 -6.72
N LEU A 165 16.33 3.34 -7.31
CA LEU A 165 15.38 2.47 -6.64
C LEU A 165 15.59 0.99 -7.00
N GLY A 166 15.14 0.13 -6.12
CA GLY A 166 15.18 -1.32 -6.28
C GLY A 166 14.14 -1.87 -7.26
N GLN A 167 14.10 -3.19 -7.34
CA GLN A 167 13.13 -3.92 -8.15
C GLN A 167 11.70 -3.73 -7.62
N THR A 168 10.72 -3.85 -8.52
CA THR A 168 9.31 -3.89 -8.10
C THR A 168 9.03 -5.20 -7.37
N ALA A 169 8.68 -5.13 -6.09
CA ALA A 169 8.38 -6.30 -5.28
C ALA A 169 7.15 -7.08 -5.80
N PRO A 170 7.04 -8.40 -5.54
CA PRO A 170 5.92 -9.23 -5.96
C PRO A 170 4.56 -8.66 -5.53
N ALA A 171 3.51 -8.90 -6.32
CA ALA A 171 2.18 -8.36 -6.00
C ALA A 171 1.54 -9.00 -4.76
N CYS A 172 1.86 -10.27 -4.47
CA CYS A 172 1.24 -11.04 -3.39
C CYS A 172 1.43 -10.43 -1.99
N GLY A 173 2.50 -9.65 -1.77
CA GLY A 173 2.73 -8.98 -0.48
C GLY A 173 1.89 -7.71 -0.26
N LEU A 174 1.26 -7.16 -1.30
CA LEU A 174 0.57 -5.87 -1.23
C LEU A 174 -0.91 -6.02 -0.88
N ALA A 175 -1.35 -5.28 0.13
CA ALA A 175 -2.76 -5.14 0.50
C ALA A 175 -3.15 -3.67 0.65
N LEU A 176 -4.32 -3.29 0.10
CA LEU A 176 -4.98 -2.03 0.41
C LEU A 176 -5.78 -2.22 1.71
N MET A 177 -5.31 -1.62 2.80
CA MET A 177 -5.88 -1.81 4.13
C MET A 177 -7.08 -0.90 4.38
N ARG A 178 -7.00 0.33 3.90
CA ARG A 178 -8.04 1.33 4.11
C ARG A 178 -8.06 2.35 2.98
N VAL A 179 -9.25 2.76 2.60
CA VAL A 179 -9.51 3.98 1.82
C VAL A 179 -10.15 4.97 2.76
N LEU A 180 -9.62 6.19 2.83
CA LEU A 180 -10.10 7.25 3.71
C LEU A 180 -10.97 8.21 2.92
N TYR A 181 -12.10 8.56 3.52
CA TYR A 181 -13.00 9.62 3.10
C TYR A 181 -13.03 10.67 4.22
N ASP A 182 -13.59 11.81 4.00
CA ASP A 182 -13.64 12.91 4.98
C ASP A 182 -14.07 12.43 6.38
N GLY A 183 -13.28 12.77 7.40
CA GLY A 183 -13.50 12.39 8.80
C GLY A 183 -12.93 11.03 9.23
N ASP A 184 -12.27 10.30 8.31
CA ASP A 184 -11.74 8.96 8.61
C ASP A 184 -10.24 8.93 9.01
N GLU A 185 -9.55 10.09 9.05
CA GLU A 185 -8.07 10.12 9.24
C GLU A 185 -7.63 9.48 10.56
N GLN A 186 -8.39 9.66 11.64
CA GLN A 186 -8.06 9.05 12.94
C GLN A 186 -8.08 7.52 12.89
N LYS A 187 -8.95 6.93 12.07
CA LYS A 187 -9.02 5.47 11.90
C LYS A 187 -7.80 4.89 11.18
N ALA A 188 -7.02 5.73 10.48
CA ALA A 188 -5.79 5.30 9.82
C ALA A 188 -4.66 5.03 10.81
N LEU A 189 -4.65 5.68 11.98
CA LEU A 189 -3.56 5.56 12.96
C LEU A 189 -3.47 4.14 13.53
N GLY A 190 -4.58 3.44 13.75
CA GLY A 190 -4.59 2.06 14.23
C GLY A 190 -3.89 1.03 13.32
N TYR A 191 -3.56 1.38 12.07
CA TYR A 191 -2.77 0.50 11.20
C TYR A 191 -1.26 0.57 11.47
N PHE A 192 -0.83 1.50 12.33
CA PHE A 192 0.57 1.72 12.71
C PHE A 192 0.85 1.31 14.16
N GLU A 193 -0.15 0.82 14.88
CA GLU A 193 -0.04 0.22 16.22
C GLU A 193 0.17 -1.30 16.11
#